data_3cac90dd693ec72c9155b13107a6b8eb
#
_entry.id   3cac90dd693ec72c9155b13107a6b8eb
#
_cell.length_a   1.000
_cell.length_b   1.000
_cell.length_c   1.000
_cell.angle_alpha   90.00
_cell.angle_beta   90.00
_cell.angle_gamma   90.00
#
_symmetry.space_group_name_H-M   'P 1'
#
loop_
_entity.id
_entity.type
_entity.pdbx_description
1 polymer ?
#
loop_
_entity_poly.entity_id
_entity_poly.type
_entity_poly.pdbx_seq_one_letter_code
_entity_poly.pdbx_strand_id
1 'polypeptide(L)'
;AASDVYKRQLAVLFAVFCALASFGIGNLSQLNSIAGNLQAAFGVPEAVTGAVLAAVSAVILLGGLKRVAAVAERLVPAMALLYIVGALTVVGVHITAVPAALAAIVKGAFGLRAAGGGIVGYGLSRAVTWGFKRGAFSNEAGLGSSVMVHAASNVKEPVQQGMWGIFEVFTDTMVVCTLTALVVLTSGFVDLDTGRIAAGAAGSALVGQAFDAVFGTLGSKLIAVCIPVSYTHLRAHET
;
A
#
# COMPACT_ATOMS: atom_id res chain seq x y z
N ALA A 1 5.83 -30.80 26.06
CA ALA A 1 6.75 -29.92 26.81
C ALA A 1 7.87 -29.34 25.93
N ALA A 2 8.68 -30.12 25.21
CA ALA A 2 9.77 -29.59 24.38
C ALA A 2 9.25 -28.77 23.18
N SER A 3 8.19 -29.22 22.49
CA SER A 3 7.58 -28.52 21.36
C SER A 3 6.99 -27.16 21.76
N ASP A 4 6.54 -26.97 22.98
CA ASP A 4 5.95 -25.71 23.44
C ASP A 4 7.01 -24.67 23.76
N VAL A 5 8.20 -25.10 24.20
CA VAL A 5 9.35 -24.20 24.41
C VAL A 5 9.84 -23.63 23.09
N TYR A 6 9.97 -24.45 22.03
CA TYR A 6 10.35 -23.96 20.70
C TYR A 6 9.33 -23.00 20.10
N LYS A 7 8.04 -23.31 20.23
CA LYS A 7 6.97 -22.41 19.77
C LYS A 7 7.03 -21.06 20.47
N ARG A 8 7.29 -21.07 21.78
CA ARG A 8 7.41 -19.84 22.58
C ARG A 8 8.63 -19.02 22.20
N GLN A 9 9.77 -19.66 21.95
CA GLN A 9 10.98 -18.97 21.51
C GLN A 9 10.81 -18.33 20.13
N LEU A 10 10.22 -19.03 19.16
CA LEU A 10 9.93 -18.47 17.83
C LEU A 10 8.93 -17.31 17.90
N ALA A 11 7.92 -17.41 18.76
CA ALA A 11 6.96 -16.34 18.99
C ALA A 11 7.62 -15.09 19.56
N VAL A 12 8.54 -15.24 20.51
CA VAL A 12 9.30 -14.11 21.08
C VAL A 12 10.21 -13.49 20.04
N LEU A 13 10.94 -14.29 19.26
CA LEU A 13 11.78 -13.78 18.17
C LEU A 13 10.95 -13.03 17.13
N PHE A 14 9.81 -13.57 16.73
CA PHE A 14 8.89 -12.91 15.82
C PHE A 14 8.40 -11.57 16.39
N ALA A 15 7.99 -11.53 17.66
CA ALA A 15 7.53 -10.32 18.31
C ALA A 15 8.63 -9.23 18.37
N VAL A 16 9.87 -9.63 18.66
CA VAL A 16 11.01 -8.70 18.65
C VAL A 16 11.29 -8.15 17.27
N PHE A 17 11.32 -9.01 16.24
CA PHE A 17 11.54 -8.54 14.87
C PHE A 17 10.38 -7.67 14.36
N CYS A 18 9.15 -8.01 14.68
CA CYS A 18 7.97 -7.18 14.37
C CYS A 18 8.05 -5.80 15.03
N ALA A 19 8.41 -5.75 16.32
CA ALA A 19 8.60 -4.50 17.04
C ALA A 19 9.72 -3.64 16.42
N LEU A 20 10.85 -4.24 16.06
CA LEU A 20 11.94 -3.54 15.38
C LEU A 20 11.56 -3.05 13.98
N ALA A 21 10.83 -3.86 13.22
CA ALA A 21 10.34 -3.50 11.89
C ALA A 21 9.35 -2.33 11.95
N SER A 22 8.48 -2.28 12.96
CA SER A 22 7.49 -1.22 13.12
C SER A 22 8.10 0.15 13.40
N PHE A 23 9.28 0.22 14.01
CA PHE A 23 10.04 1.48 14.19
C PHE A 23 10.60 2.04 12.88
N GLY A 24 10.76 1.23 11.84
CA GLY A 24 11.43 1.61 10.60
C GLY A 24 10.48 1.73 9.41
N ILE A 25 10.55 0.76 8.55
CA ILE A 25 10.02 0.81 7.17
C ILE A 25 8.49 1.00 7.12
N GLY A 26 7.71 0.36 8.00
CA GLY A 26 6.26 0.45 7.99
C GLY A 26 5.75 1.87 8.26
N ASN A 27 6.21 2.49 9.33
CA ASN A 27 5.71 3.79 9.78
C ASN A 27 6.33 4.98 9.04
N LEU A 28 7.66 5.01 8.90
CA LEU A 28 8.37 6.17 8.36
C LEU A 28 8.04 6.41 6.88
N SER A 29 7.98 5.36 6.07
CA SER A 29 7.65 5.47 4.65
C SER A 29 6.24 6.01 4.44
N GLN A 30 5.28 5.57 5.23
CA GLN A 30 3.89 6.00 5.13
C GLN A 30 3.69 7.42 5.63
N LEU A 31 4.28 7.77 6.79
CA LEU A 31 4.24 9.14 7.31
C LEU A 31 4.83 10.14 6.31
N ASN A 32 5.96 9.79 5.70
CA ASN A 32 6.58 10.62 4.67
C ASN A 32 5.66 10.78 3.44
N SER A 33 5.03 9.71 2.99
CA SER A 33 4.07 9.77 1.88
C SER A 33 2.85 10.63 2.20
N ILE A 34 2.30 10.53 3.41
CA ILE A 34 1.17 11.36 3.86
C ILE A 34 1.57 12.83 3.91
N ALA A 35 2.71 13.12 4.57
CA ALA A 35 3.19 14.49 4.71
C ALA A 35 3.47 15.13 3.35
N GLY A 36 4.14 14.43 2.45
CA GLY A 36 4.40 14.90 1.09
C GLY A 36 3.13 15.14 0.27
N ASN A 37 2.14 14.24 0.34
CA ASN A 37 0.88 14.44 -0.38
C ASN A 37 0.03 15.58 0.20
N LEU A 38 -0.02 15.73 1.53
CA LEU A 38 -0.73 16.86 2.16
C LEU A 38 -0.02 18.19 1.87
N GLN A 39 1.30 18.21 1.85
CA GLN A 39 2.05 19.39 1.45
C GLN A 39 1.79 19.75 -0.01
N ALA A 40 1.82 18.77 -0.91
CA ALA A 40 1.56 19.00 -2.34
C ALA A 40 0.11 19.45 -2.62
N ALA A 41 -0.88 18.85 -1.93
CA ALA A 41 -2.30 19.12 -2.19
C ALA A 41 -2.85 20.35 -1.48
N PHE A 42 -2.38 20.62 -0.25
CA PHE A 42 -2.92 21.67 0.62
C PHE A 42 -1.88 22.70 1.09
N GLY A 43 -0.60 22.51 0.77
CA GLY A 43 0.47 23.39 1.25
C GLY A 43 0.77 23.28 2.74
N VAL A 44 0.30 22.21 3.42
CA VAL A 44 0.51 22.03 4.85
C VAL A 44 1.94 21.60 5.12
N PRO A 45 2.70 22.30 6.00
CA PRO A 45 4.06 21.89 6.34
C PRO A 45 4.12 20.48 6.90
N GLU A 46 5.13 19.70 6.51
CA GLU A 46 5.30 18.30 6.94
C GLU A 46 5.36 18.14 8.46
N ALA A 47 5.99 19.10 9.17
CA ALA A 47 6.06 19.10 10.63
C ALA A 47 4.68 19.21 11.28
N VAL A 48 3.79 20.03 10.72
CA VAL A 48 2.41 20.18 11.21
C VAL A 48 1.62 18.91 10.98
N THR A 49 1.74 18.34 9.79
CA THR A 49 1.13 17.04 9.45
C THR A 49 1.61 15.95 10.42
N GLY A 50 2.91 15.87 10.66
CA GLY A 50 3.49 14.89 11.59
C GLY A 50 2.97 15.06 13.02
N ALA A 51 2.88 16.29 13.53
CA ALA A 51 2.36 16.57 14.85
C ALA A 51 0.87 16.19 14.99
N VAL A 52 0.04 16.55 13.99
CA VAL A 52 -1.39 16.20 13.97
C VAL A 52 -1.58 14.69 13.93
N LEU A 53 -0.87 13.99 13.04
CA LEU A 53 -0.96 12.54 12.94
C LEU A 53 -0.49 11.84 14.21
N ALA A 54 0.57 12.35 14.86
CA ALA A 54 1.02 11.82 16.14
C ALA A 54 -0.04 11.99 17.24
N ALA A 55 -0.67 13.16 17.32
CA ALA A 55 -1.73 13.43 18.30
C ALA A 55 -2.97 12.54 18.04
N VAL A 56 -3.44 12.46 16.81
CA VAL A 56 -4.59 11.61 16.44
C VAL A 56 -4.29 10.14 16.73
N SER A 57 -3.12 9.66 16.33
CA SER A 57 -2.70 8.28 16.60
C SER A 57 -2.61 8.00 18.09
N ALA A 58 -2.05 8.91 18.90
CA ALA A 58 -1.99 8.77 20.35
C ALA A 58 -3.39 8.64 20.97
N VAL A 59 -4.35 9.49 20.57
CA VAL A 59 -5.73 9.43 21.06
C VAL A 59 -6.41 8.10 20.73
N ILE A 60 -6.18 7.58 19.51
CA ILE A 60 -6.74 6.29 19.08
C ILE A 60 -6.10 5.14 19.87
N LEU A 61 -4.77 5.14 19.98
CA LEU A 61 -4.01 4.08 20.64
C LEU A 61 -4.27 4.00 22.13
N LEU A 62 -4.42 5.15 22.82
CA LEU A 62 -4.78 5.19 24.25
C LEU A 62 -6.15 4.56 24.53
N GLY A 63 -7.02 4.45 23.53
CA GLY A 63 -8.29 3.74 23.63
C GLY A 63 -8.20 2.21 23.49
N GLY A 64 -7.01 1.67 23.22
CA GLY A 64 -6.73 0.25 23.09
C GLY A 64 -7.26 -0.37 21.78
N LEU A 65 -7.00 -1.67 21.59
CA LEU A 65 -7.30 -2.43 20.36
C LEU A 65 -8.77 -2.32 19.91
N LYS A 66 -9.72 -2.32 20.86
CA LYS A 66 -11.15 -2.19 20.52
C LYS A 66 -11.50 -0.87 19.85
N ARG A 67 -10.87 0.23 20.31
CA ARG A 67 -11.08 1.55 19.70
C ARG A 67 -10.44 1.65 18.33
N VAL A 68 -9.25 1.11 18.20
CA VAL A 68 -8.54 1.01 16.93
C VAL A 68 -9.38 0.25 15.91
N ALA A 69 -9.89 -0.93 16.27
CA ALA A 69 -10.74 -1.74 15.41
C ALA A 69 -12.03 -1.01 15.01
N ALA A 70 -12.71 -0.35 15.95
CA ALA A 70 -13.95 0.40 15.67
C ALA A 70 -13.75 1.59 14.72
N VAL A 71 -12.59 2.26 14.80
CA VAL A 71 -12.23 3.35 13.87
C VAL A 71 -11.93 2.76 12.49
N ALA A 72 -11.11 1.71 12.42
CA ALA A 72 -10.72 1.07 11.17
C ALA A 72 -11.93 0.49 10.43
N GLU A 73 -12.83 -0.20 11.12
CA GLU A 73 -14.05 -0.81 10.56
C GLU A 73 -14.92 0.18 9.77
N ARG A 74 -14.97 1.44 10.19
CA ARG A 74 -15.76 2.47 9.53
C ARG A 74 -15.00 3.22 8.45
N LEU A 75 -13.74 3.56 8.74
CA LEU A 75 -12.94 4.41 7.85
C LEU A 75 -12.46 3.65 6.60
N VAL A 76 -12.02 2.40 6.77
CA VAL A 76 -11.37 1.64 5.69
C VAL A 76 -12.32 1.33 4.53
N PRO A 77 -13.54 0.82 4.74
CA PRO A 77 -14.45 0.56 3.63
C PRO A 77 -14.83 1.84 2.87
N ALA A 78 -15.06 2.95 3.60
CA ALA A 78 -15.39 4.23 2.98
C ALA A 78 -14.25 4.75 2.10
N MET A 79 -13.00 4.70 2.61
CA MET A 79 -11.81 5.07 1.86
C MET A 79 -11.58 4.16 0.65
N ALA A 80 -11.66 2.85 0.85
CA ALA A 80 -11.45 1.87 -0.22
C ALA A 80 -12.46 2.07 -1.36
N LEU A 81 -13.74 2.26 -1.02
CA LEU A 81 -14.79 2.52 -1.98
C LEU A 81 -14.50 3.82 -2.77
N LEU A 82 -14.18 4.89 -2.07
CA LEU A 82 -13.89 6.18 -2.66
C LEU A 82 -12.65 6.11 -3.59
N TYR A 83 -11.61 5.40 -3.16
CA TYR A 83 -10.42 5.17 -3.97
C TYR A 83 -10.73 4.32 -5.21
N ILE A 84 -11.44 3.21 -5.06
CA ILE A 84 -11.79 2.31 -6.18
C ILE A 84 -12.65 3.03 -7.22
N VAL A 85 -13.67 3.78 -6.78
CA VAL A 85 -14.52 4.56 -7.68
C VAL A 85 -13.71 5.64 -8.42
N GLY A 86 -12.84 6.36 -7.70
CA GLY A 86 -11.94 7.33 -8.32
C GLY A 86 -10.98 6.71 -9.33
N ALA A 87 -10.34 5.61 -8.95
CA ALA A 87 -9.41 4.89 -9.83
C ALA A 87 -10.10 4.30 -11.07
N LEU A 88 -11.29 3.73 -10.91
CA LEU A 88 -12.11 3.25 -12.04
C LEU A 88 -12.51 4.39 -12.98
N THR A 89 -12.80 5.57 -12.43
CA THR A 89 -13.10 6.75 -13.27
C THR A 89 -11.86 7.18 -14.07
N VAL A 90 -10.68 7.24 -13.45
CA VAL A 90 -9.42 7.58 -14.16
C VAL A 90 -9.11 6.57 -15.24
N VAL A 91 -9.20 5.27 -14.95
CA VAL A 91 -8.99 4.19 -15.93
C VAL A 91 -10.05 4.22 -17.02
N GLY A 92 -11.31 4.51 -16.68
CA GLY A 92 -12.41 4.63 -17.63
C GLY A 92 -12.22 5.77 -18.63
N VAL A 93 -11.73 6.92 -18.18
CA VAL A 93 -11.39 8.06 -19.07
C VAL A 93 -10.26 7.66 -20.03
N HIS A 94 -9.29 6.88 -19.57
CA HIS A 94 -8.15 6.42 -20.36
C HIS A 94 -8.29 4.97 -20.85
N ILE A 95 -9.50 4.49 -21.05
CA ILE A 95 -9.78 3.06 -21.38
C ILE A 95 -9.03 2.59 -22.61
N THR A 96 -8.80 3.45 -23.58
CA THR A 96 -8.06 3.16 -24.81
C THR A 96 -6.57 2.90 -24.57
N ALA A 97 -5.99 3.39 -23.47
CA ALA A 97 -4.60 3.15 -23.10
C ALA A 97 -4.40 1.86 -22.31
N VAL A 98 -5.48 1.26 -21.79
CA VAL A 98 -5.41 0.04 -20.96
C VAL A 98 -4.75 -1.14 -21.70
N PRO A 99 -5.09 -1.47 -22.95
CA PRO A 99 -4.45 -2.58 -23.65
C PRO A 99 -2.94 -2.37 -23.82
N ALA A 100 -2.51 -1.14 -24.10
CA ALA A 100 -1.09 -0.79 -24.22
C ALA A 100 -0.36 -0.91 -22.88
N ALA A 101 -0.98 -0.46 -21.78
CA ALA A 101 -0.45 -0.61 -20.42
C ALA A 101 -0.28 -2.08 -20.03
N LEU A 102 -1.30 -2.92 -20.26
CA LEU A 102 -1.22 -4.36 -20.02
C LEU A 102 -0.15 -5.04 -20.87
N ALA A 103 -0.06 -4.69 -22.15
CA ALA A 103 0.99 -5.19 -23.02
C ALA A 103 2.39 -4.79 -22.53
N ALA A 104 2.55 -3.55 -22.03
CA ALA A 104 3.81 -3.07 -21.47
C ALA A 104 4.19 -3.84 -20.18
N ILE A 105 3.22 -4.15 -19.31
CA ILE A 105 3.45 -4.99 -18.11
C ILE A 105 3.97 -6.38 -18.53
N VAL A 106 3.28 -7.06 -19.47
CA VAL A 106 3.67 -8.39 -19.92
C VAL A 106 5.03 -8.35 -20.64
N LYS A 107 5.24 -7.37 -21.52
CA LYS A 107 6.54 -7.17 -22.20
C LYS A 107 7.66 -6.86 -21.20
N GLY A 108 7.38 -6.09 -20.16
CA GLY A 108 8.34 -5.79 -19.09
C GLY A 108 8.69 -7.01 -18.25
N ALA A 109 7.70 -7.86 -17.94
CA ALA A 109 7.90 -9.08 -17.16
C ALA A 109 8.67 -10.17 -17.92
N PHE A 110 8.36 -10.34 -19.21
CA PHE A 110 8.94 -11.39 -20.05
C PHE A 110 9.87 -10.83 -21.15
N GLY A 111 10.06 -9.53 -21.20
CA GLY A 111 10.69 -8.83 -22.30
C GLY A 111 12.17 -9.11 -22.43
N LEU A 112 12.50 -9.54 -23.64
CA LEU A 112 13.83 -9.83 -24.17
C LEU A 112 14.75 -8.58 -24.32
N ARG A 113 14.33 -7.39 -23.83
CA ARG A 113 15.23 -6.21 -23.77
C ARG A 113 16.48 -6.44 -22.92
N ALA A 114 16.42 -7.50 -22.11
CA ALA A 114 17.55 -8.04 -21.40
C ALA A 114 18.43 -8.99 -22.26
N ALA A 115 18.03 -9.41 -23.46
CA ALA A 115 18.70 -10.44 -24.24
C ALA A 115 19.97 -9.98 -25.00
N GLY A 116 20.30 -8.69 -24.95
CA GLY A 116 21.48 -8.11 -25.59
C GLY A 116 22.69 -7.96 -24.66
N GLY A 117 23.25 -9.08 -24.15
CA GLY A 117 24.54 -9.13 -23.45
C GLY A 117 24.49 -8.71 -21.97
N GLY A 118 25.24 -9.42 -21.10
CA GLY A 118 25.61 -9.17 -19.68
C GLY A 118 24.65 -8.43 -18.72
N ILE A 119 23.80 -7.59 -19.23
CA ILE A 119 22.81 -6.76 -18.54
C ILE A 119 21.54 -7.57 -18.17
N VAL A 120 21.30 -8.72 -18.82
CA VAL A 120 20.12 -9.59 -18.62
C VAL A 120 20.03 -10.06 -17.17
N GLY A 121 21.13 -10.58 -16.64
CA GLY A 121 21.18 -11.10 -15.28
C GLY A 121 20.93 -9.98 -14.25
N TYR A 122 21.45 -8.79 -14.49
CA TYR A 122 21.26 -7.65 -13.61
C TYR A 122 19.80 -7.12 -13.64
N GLY A 123 19.21 -6.99 -14.81
CA GLY A 123 17.82 -6.56 -14.98
C GLY A 123 16.84 -7.53 -14.35
N LEU A 124 17.01 -8.83 -14.59
CA LEU A 124 16.19 -9.89 -14.00
C LEU A 124 16.36 -9.93 -12.48
N SER A 125 17.58 -9.86 -11.98
CA SER A 125 17.86 -9.81 -10.55
C SER A 125 17.19 -8.62 -9.86
N ARG A 126 17.23 -7.44 -10.49
CA ARG A 126 16.51 -6.26 -9.97
C ARG A 126 15.02 -6.44 -10.01
N ALA A 127 14.43 -6.95 -11.08
CA ALA A 127 13.00 -7.20 -11.19
C ALA A 127 12.52 -8.18 -10.13
N VAL A 128 13.25 -9.30 -9.95
CA VAL A 128 12.97 -10.28 -8.89
C VAL A 128 13.11 -9.64 -7.49
N THR A 129 14.19 -8.90 -7.26
CA THR A 129 14.42 -8.24 -5.96
C THR A 129 13.32 -7.23 -5.63
N TRP A 130 12.92 -6.39 -6.59
CA TRP A 130 11.83 -5.45 -6.40
C TRP A 130 10.48 -6.14 -6.27
N GLY A 131 10.24 -7.22 -7.02
CA GLY A 131 9.04 -8.03 -6.92
C GLY A 131 8.89 -8.64 -5.53
N PHE A 132 9.94 -9.27 -5.00
CA PHE A 132 9.92 -9.80 -3.63
C PHE A 132 9.74 -8.71 -2.57
N LYS A 133 10.49 -7.61 -2.67
CA LYS A 133 10.36 -6.49 -1.72
C LYS A 133 8.95 -5.93 -1.72
N ARG A 134 8.37 -5.66 -2.88
CA ARG A 134 7.02 -5.08 -2.98
C ARG A 134 5.93 -6.09 -2.66
N GLY A 135 6.08 -7.34 -3.07
CA GLY A 135 5.14 -8.42 -2.74
C GLY A 135 5.06 -8.70 -1.23
N ALA A 136 6.20 -8.71 -0.53
CA ALA A 136 6.21 -8.86 0.92
C ALA A 136 5.56 -7.69 1.66
N PHE A 137 5.65 -6.47 1.12
CA PHE A 137 5.05 -5.26 1.69
C PHE A 137 3.67 -4.92 1.14
N SER A 138 3.12 -5.73 0.23
CA SER A 138 1.83 -5.46 -0.41
C SER A 138 0.67 -5.52 0.61
N ASN A 139 0.74 -6.45 1.55
CA ASN A 139 -0.27 -6.64 2.58
C ASN A 139 0.31 -7.24 3.86
N GLU A 140 -0.48 -7.23 4.92
CA GLU A 140 -0.12 -7.77 6.24
C GLU A 140 0.21 -9.27 6.23
N ALA A 141 -0.38 -10.05 5.32
CA ALA A 141 -0.09 -11.47 5.17
C ALA A 141 1.36 -11.71 4.74
N GLY A 142 1.93 -10.83 3.88
CA GLY A 142 3.32 -10.89 3.46
C GLY A 142 4.30 -10.59 4.59
N LEU A 143 3.94 -9.69 5.50
CA LEU A 143 4.72 -9.33 6.70
C LEU A 143 4.54 -10.34 7.84
N GLY A 144 3.43 -11.11 7.85
CA GLY A 144 3.06 -12.01 8.92
C GLY A 144 2.38 -11.35 10.12
N SER A 145 2.16 -10.04 10.10
CA SER A 145 1.53 -9.29 11.18
C SER A 145 0.02 -9.53 11.30
N SER A 146 -0.66 -9.95 10.23
CA SER A 146 -2.07 -10.30 10.21
C SER A 146 -2.49 -11.29 11.29
N VAL A 147 -1.60 -12.19 11.69
CA VAL A 147 -1.85 -13.19 12.73
C VAL A 147 -2.19 -12.56 14.08
N MET A 148 -1.58 -11.42 14.41
CA MET A 148 -1.83 -10.72 15.69
C MET A 148 -3.25 -10.13 15.71
N VAL A 149 -3.71 -9.59 14.60
CA VAL A 149 -5.06 -9.03 14.46
C VAL A 149 -6.11 -10.14 14.43
N HIS A 150 -5.85 -11.19 13.68
CA HIS A 150 -6.73 -12.36 13.62
C HIS A 150 -6.92 -13.02 14.98
N ALA A 151 -5.88 -13.04 15.84
CA ALA A 151 -5.98 -13.55 17.20
C ALA A 151 -6.95 -12.77 18.09
N ALA A 152 -7.21 -11.50 17.79
CA ALA A 152 -8.14 -10.63 18.52
C ALA A 152 -9.58 -10.67 17.96
N SER A 153 -9.85 -11.44 16.90
CA SER A 153 -11.16 -11.52 16.26
C SER A 153 -12.16 -12.31 17.12
N ASN A 154 -13.44 -11.92 17.05
CA ASN A 154 -14.54 -12.56 17.78
C ASN A 154 -15.22 -13.70 16.99
N VAL A 155 -14.55 -14.25 15.96
CA VAL A 155 -15.10 -15.36 15.18
C VAL A 155 -15.07 -16.66 15.98
N LYS A 156 -16.12 -17.45 15.84
CA LYS A 156 -16.22 -18.75 16.56
C LYS A 156 -15.32 -19.83 15.96
N GLU A 157 -15.12 -19.77 14.65
CA GLU A 157 -14.36 -20.77 13.90
C GLU A 157 -13.17 -20.14 13.19
N PRO A 158 -11.95 -20.67 13.36
CA PRO A 158 -10.74 -20.16 12.69
C PRO A 158 -10.85 -20.12 11.16
N VAL A 159 -11.62 -21.04 10.57
CA VAL A 159 -11.83 -21.11 9.12
C VAL A 159 -12.52 -19.84 8.60
N GLN A 160 -13.50 -19.29 9.34
CA GLN A 160 -14.17 -18.05 8.96
C GLN A 160 -13.19 -16.89 8.88
N GLN A 161 -12.29 -16.77 9.85
CA GLN A 161 -11.26 -15.75 9.84
C GLN A 161 -10.26 -15.94 8.69
N GLY A 162 -9.90 -17.20 8.40
CA GLY A 162 -9.05 -17.51 7.25
C GLY A 162 -9.68 -17.11 5.92
N MET A 163 -10.98 -17.31 5.75
CA MET A 163 -11.70 -16.88 4.55
C MET A 163 -11.72 -15.35 4.40
N TRP A 164 -11.90 -14.62 5.49
CA TRP A 164 -11.81 -13.16 5.48
C TRP A 164 -10.40 -12.69 5.10
N GLY A 165 -9.36 -13.33 5.61
CA GLY A 165 -7.98 -13.04 5.22
C GLY A 165 -7.72 -13.25 3.72
N ILE A 166 -8.27 -14.31 3.12
CA ILE A 166 -8.18 -14.55 1.66
C ILE A 166 -8.87 -13.41 0.89
N PHE A 167 -10.07 -13.01 1.31
CA PHE A 167 -10.82 -11.93 0.68
C PHE A 167 -10.08 -10.59 0.77
N GLU A 168 -9.53 -10.28 1.94
CA GLU A 168 -8.74 -9.08 2.20
C GLU A 168 -7.52 -9.00 1.27
N VAL A 169 -6.69 -10.05 1.26
CA VAL A 169 -5.49 -10.12 0.41
C VAL A 169 -5.84 -10.06 -1.07
N PHE A 170 -6.91 -10.71 -1.50
CA PHE A 170 -7.37 -10.65 -2.88
C PHE A 170 -7.79 -9.24 -3.27
N THR A 171 -8.61 -8.59 -2.43
CA THR A 171 -9.10 -7.23 -2.71
C THR A 171 -7.97 -6.22 -2.73
N ASP A 172 -7.06 -6.27 -1.77
CA ASP A 172 -5.92 -5.36 -1.72
C ASP A 172 -4.97 -5.58 -2.90
N THR A 173 -4.52 -6.79 -3.11
CA THR A 173 -3.47 -7.07 -4.10
C THR A 173 -4.02 -7.14 -5.53
N MET A 174 -5.13 -7.85 -5.74
CA MET A 174 -5.64 -8.06 -7.11
C MET A 174 -6.50 -6.88 -7.59
N VAL A 175 -7.25 -6.23 -6.71
CA VAL A 175 -8.12 -5.11 -7.12
C VAL A 175 -7.40 -3.79 -6.96
N VAL A 176 -7.03 -3.41 -5.74
CA VAL A 176 -6.50 -2.07 -5.45
C VAL A 176 -5.13 -1.85 -6.09
N CYS A 177 -4.20 -2.77 -5.94
CA CYS A 177 -2.86 -2.63 -6.53
C CYS A 177 -2.90 -2.65 -8.07
N THR A 178 -3.75 -3.48 -8.68
CA THR A 178 -3.90 -3.51 -10.15
C THR A 178 -4.52 -2.21 -10.67
N LEU A 179 -5.56 -1.70 -10.00
CA LEU A 179 -6.15 -0.40 -10.34
C LEU A 179 -5.12 0.73 -10.22
N THR A 180 -4.34 0.75 -9.14
CA THR A 180 -3.29 1.74 -8.94
C THR A 180 -2.24 1.70 -10.06
N ALA A 181 -1.81 0.50 -10.43
CA ALA A 181 -0.86 0.32 -11.53
C ALA A 181 -1.46 0.82 -12.87
N LEU A 182 -2.72 0.50 -13.15
CA LEU A 182 -3.40 0.97 -14.37
C LEU A 182 -3.56 2.50 -14.35
N VAL A 183 -3.97 3.10 -13.24
CA VAL A 183 -4.06 4.56 -13.11
C VAL A 183 -2.74 5.22 -13.48
N VAL A 184 -1.62 4.71 -12.94
CA VAL A 184 -0.29 5.28 -13.22
C VAL A 184 0.14 5.05 -14.66
N LEU A 185 -0.04 3.85 -15.20
CA LEU A 185 0.44 3.50 -16.55
C LEU A 185 -0.42 4.12 -17.66
N THR A 186 -1.71 4.37 -17.40
CA THR A 186 -2.59 5.00 -18.40
C THR A 186 -2.59 6.52 -18.36
N SER A 187 -2.03 7.13 -17.29
CA SER A 187 -2.02 8.58 -17.09
C SER A 187 -1.11 9.37 -18.04
N GLY A 188 -0.20 8.69 -18.75
CA GLY A 188 0.78 9.34 -19.64
C GLY A 188 2.02 9.89 -18.92
N PHE A 189 2.09 9.84 -17.58
CA PHE A 189 3.27 10.25 -16.82
C PHE A 189 4.41 9.22 -16.84
N VAL A 190 4.13 8.01 -17.30
CA VAL A 190 5.11 6.94 -17.45
C VAL A 190 5.23 6.59 -18.93
N ASP A 191 6.42 6.69 -19.46
CA ASP A 191 6.73 6.18 -20.79
C ASP A 191 6.72 4.66 -20.78
N LEU A 192 5.74 4.05 -21.42
CA LEU A 192 5.54 2.60 -21.44
C LEU A 192 6.68 1.84 -22.15
N ASP A 193 7.41 2.53 -23.03
CA ASP A 193 8.50 1.91 -23.77
C ASP A 193 9.82 1.93 -23.00
N THR A 194 10.13 3.01 -22.30
CA THR A 194 11.41 3.16 -21.58
C THR A 194 11.26 2.90 -20.08
N GLY A 195 10.03 2.93 -19.54
CA GLY A 195 9.76 2.87 -18.10
C GLY A 195 10.19 4.13 -17.34
N ARG A 196 10.51 5.21 -18.07
CA ARG A 196 10.91 6.48 -17.44
C ARG A 196 9.67 7.23 -16.96
N ILE A 197 9.81 7.80 -15.77
CA ILE A 197 8.78 8.64 -15.15
C ILE A 197 9.08 10.09 -15.55
N ALA A 198 8.04 10.85 -15.85
CA ALA A 198 8.14 12.29 -16.13
C ALA A 198 8.83 13.01 -14.96
N ALA A 199 9.63 14.00 -15.28
CA ALA A 199 10.39 14.77 -14.28
C ALA A 199 9.45 15.42 -13.26
N GLY A 200 9.79 15.25 -11.97
CA GLY A 200 9.02 15.82 -10.85
C GLY A 200 7.93 14.93 -10.27
N ALA A 201 7.68 13.73 -10.81
CA ALA A 201 6.74 12.77 -10.28
C ALA A 201 7.47 11.57 -9.66
N ALA A 202 7.18 11.25 -8.41
CA ALA A 202 7.75 10.08 -7.75
C ALA A 202 6.79 9.51 -6.69
N GLY A 203 6.82 8.19 -6.49
CA GLY A 203 6.08 7.52 -5.43
C GLY A 203 4.57 7.81 -5.45
N SER A 204 3.99 8.11 -4.29
CA SER A 204 2.56 8.38 -4.13
C SER A 204 2.10 9.69 -4.80
N ALA A 205 3.00 10.66 -5.00
CA ALA A 205 2.68 11.90 -5.71
C ALA A 205 2.32 11.64 -7.18
N LEU A 206 2.87 10.60 -7.80
CA LEU A 206 2.53 10.19 -9.16
C LEU A 206 1.07 9.77 -9.29
N VAL A 207 0.53 9.08 -8.29
CA VAL A 207 -0.89 8.70 -8.25
C VAL A 207 -1.75 9.97 -8.12
N GLY A 208 -1.36 10.91 -7.25
CA GLY A 208 -2.04 12.19 -7.11
C GLY A 208 -2.11 12.96 -8.42
N GLN A 209 -0.99 13.06 -9.14
CA GLN A 209 -0.94 13.72 -10.46
C GLN A 209 -1.81 13.01 -11.51
N ALA A 210 -1.84 11.67 -11.50
CA ALA A 210 -2.70 10.92 -12.39
C ALA A 210 -4.20 11.18 -12.13
N PHE A 211 -4.58 11.36 -10.86
CA PHE A 211 -5.93 11.77 -10.50
C PHE A 211 -6.20 13.25 -10.89
N ASP A 212 -5.22 14.14 -10.72
CA ASP A 212 -5.35 15.54 -11.12
C ASP A 212 -5.56 15.70 -12.62
N ALA A 213 -5.01 14.83 -13.44
CA ALA A 213 -5.23 14.84 -14.88
C ALA A 213 -6.71 14.66 -15.27
N VAL A 214 -7.51 13.99 -14.43
CA VAL A 214 -8.93 13.72 -14.68
C VAL A 214 -9.84 14.63 -13.85
N PHE A 215 -9.53 14.79 -12.56
CA PHE A 215 -10.37 15.54 -11.61
C PHE A 215 -9.90 16.98 -11.37
N GLY A 216 -8.83 17.44 -12.07
CA GLY A 216 -8.19 18.70 -11.76
C GLY A 216 -7.63 18.71 -10.34
N THR A 217 -7.58 19.86 -9.71
CA THR A 217 -7.02 20.02 -8.34
C THR A 217 -7.77 19.23 -7.24
N LEU A 218 -8.88 18.60 -7.56
CA LEU A 218 -9.61 17.72 -6.63
C LEU A 218 -8.97 16.34 -6.54
N GLY A 219 -8.26 15.88 -7.55
CA GLY A 219 -7.65 14.55 -7.60
C GLY A 219 -6.60 14.36 -6.53
N SER A 220 -5.61 15.23 -6.46
CA SER A 220 -4.56 15.20 -5.43
C SER A 220 -5.12 15.38 -4.02
N LYS A 221 -6.15 16.22 -3.85
CA LYS A 221 -6.85 16.38 -2.56
C LYS A 221 -7.56 15.11 -2.12
N LEU A 222 -8.22 14.43 -3.06
CA LEU A 222 -8.87 13.14 -2.80
C LEU A 222 -7.85 12.10 -2.34
N ILE A 223 -6.74 11.97 -3.06
CA ILE A 223 -5.66 11.05 -2.68
C ILE A 223 -5.03 11.46 -1.34
N ALA A 224 -4.80 12.75 -1.11
CA ALA A 224 -4.24 13.25 0.15
C ALA A 224 -5.14 12.96 1.36
N VAL A 225 -6.46 12.84 1.17
CA VAL A 225 -7.40 12.42 2.22
C VAL A 225 -7.44 10.90 2.39
N CYS A 226 -7.37 10.14 1.29
CA CYS A 226 -7.40 8.67 1.35
C CYS A 226 -6.15 8.08 2.03
N ILE A 227 -4.94 8.61 1.75
CA ILE A 227 -3.69 8.06 2.28
C ILE A 227 -3.62 8.10 3.83
N PRO A 228 -3.93 9.21 4.53
CA PRO A 228 -3.93 9.25 5.99
C PRO A 228 -4.89 8.25 6.64
N VAL A 229 -6.02 7.99 6.00
CA VAL A 229 -6.98 7.01 6.47
C VAL A 229 -6.42 5.60 6.37
N SER A 230 -5.73 5.28 5.28
CA SER A 230 -5.00 4.01 5.11
C SER A 230 -3.91 3.81 6.17
N TYR A 231 -3.22 4.88 6.55
CA TYR A 231 -2.20 4.85 7.60
C TYR A 231 -2.77 4.50 8.97
N THR A 232 -3.92 5.05 9.34
CA THR A 232 -4.58 4.71 10.61
C THR A 232 -4.99 3.24 10.68
N HIS A 233 -5.33 2.64 9.54
CA HIS A 233 -5.64 1.23 9.44
C HIS A 233 -4.41 0.34 9.67
N LEU A 234 -3.31 0.60 8.97
CA LEU A 234 -2.08 -0.19 9.09
C LEU A 234 -1.52 -0.17 10.52
N ARG A 235 -1.57 0.98 11.18
CA ARG A 235 -1.13 1.09 12.58
C ARG A 235 -2.06 0.38 13.57
N ALA A 236 -3.32 0.19 13.21
CA ALA A 236 -4.25 -0.61 13.99
C ALA A 236 -3.82 -2.08 14.08
N HIS A 237 -3.15 -2.57 13.06
CA HIS A 237 -2.67 -3.95 12.97
C HIS A 237 -1.32 -4.16 13.67
N GLU A 238 -0.50 -3.12 13.83
CA GLU A 238 0.84 -3.21 14.44
C GLU A 238 0.84 -3.09 15.98
N THR A 239 -0.23 -2.68 16.59
CA THR A 239 -0.36 -2.52 18.06
C THR A 239 -1.17 -3.61 18.72
#